data_a1c50e8179fc3907242faa79c645624a
#
_entry.id   a1c50e8179fc3907242faa79c645624a
#
_cell.length_a   1.000
_cell.length_b   1.000
_cell.length_c   1.000
_cell.angle_alpha   90.00
_cell.angle_beta   90.00
_cell.angle_gamma   90.00
#
_symmetry.space_group_name_H-M   'P 1'
#
loop_
_entity.id
_entity.type
_entity.pdbx_description
1 polymer ?
#
loop_
_entity_poly.entity_id
_entity_poly.type
_entity_poly.pdbx_seq_one_letter_code
_entity_poly.pdbx_strand_id
1 'polypeptide(L)' 'MRKILRLPQVKEATGESRSTIYKRISEGEFPRPVKLGAKSVGWVEEEVAAYNDARITARDAASRNGGS' A
#
# COMPACT_ATOMS: atom_id res chain seq x y z
N MET A 1 18.48 0.69 7.57
CA MET A 1 17.57 1.83 7.60
C MET A 1 16.39 1.57 6.71
N ARG A 2 15.19 1.94 7.16
CA ARG A 2 14.00 1.73 6.36
C ARG A 2 13.85 2.83 5.34
N LYS A 3 13.47 2.46 4.15
CA LYS A 3 13.20 3.42 3.09
C LYS A 3 11.79 3.97 3.23
N ILE A 4 11.65 5.27 3.03
CA ILE A 4 10.36 5.94 3.08
C ILE A 4 9.95 6.34 1.67
N LEU A 5 8.73 5.99 1.30
CA LEU A 5 8.17 6.35 0.01
C LEU A 5 7.25 7.55 0.16
N ARG A 6 7.28 8.45 -0.81
CA ARG A 6 6.36 9.57 -0.86
C ARG A 6 5.14 9.16 -1.67
N LEU A 7 4.08 9.95 -1.59
CA LEU A 7 2.82 9.61 -2.24
C LEU A 7 2.95 9.24 -3.73
N PRO A 8 3.68 9.99 -4.55
CA PRO A 8 3.82 9.60 -5.95
C PRO A 8 4.42 8.21 -6.12
N GLN A 9 5.38 7.87 -5.27
CA GLN A 9 6.02 6.54 -5.31
C GLN A 9 5.06 5.45 -4.86
N VAL A 10 4.24 5.74 -3.85
CA VAL A 10 3.24 4.79 -3.36
C VAL A 10 2.19 4.54 -4.43
N LYS A 11 1.73 5.59 -5.10
CA LYS A 11 0.76 5.46 -6.19
C LYS A 11 1.31 4.58 -7.31
N GLU A 12 2.58 4.79 -7.65
CA GLU A 12 3.22 4.01 -8.70
C GLU A 12 3.38 2.55 -8.25
N ALA A 13 3.79 2.33 -7.02
CA ALA A 13 4.03 0.98 -6.50
C ALA A 13 2.74 0.17 -6.38
N THR A 14 1.63 0.81 -6.01
CA THR A 14 0.36 0.12 -5.79
C THR A 14 -0.57 0.18 -6.99
N GLY A 15 -0.34 1.13 -7.89
CA GLY A 15 -1.23 1.35 -9.03
C GLY A 15 -2.57 1.96 -8.65
N GLU A 16 -2.68 2.48 -7.43
CA GLU A 16 -3.93 3.05 -6.93
C GLU A 16 -3.86 4.57 -6.90
N SER A 17 -5.03 5.22 -6.99
CA SER A 17 -5.12 6.66 -6.91
C SER A 17 -4.97 7.13 -5.48
N ARG A 18 -4.70 8.43 -5.31
CA ARG A 18 -4.61 9.02 -3.97
C ARG A 18 -5.89 8.78 -3.16
N SER A 19 -7.04 8.99 -3.78
CA SER A 19 -8.33 8.80 -3.11
C SER A 19 -8.50 7.37 -2.62
N THR A 20 -8.13 6.41 -3.45
CA THR A 20 -8.22 4.99 -3.08
C THR A 20 -7.29 4.67 -1.93
N ILE A 21 -6.05 5.18 -1.97
CA ILE A 21 -5.07 4.95 -0.92
C ILE A 21 -5.61 5.46 0.42
N TYR A 22 -6.11 6.70 0.46
CA TYR A 22 -6.60 7.28 1.70
C TYR A 22 -7.89 6.60 2.18
N LYS A 23 -8.72 6.16 1.26
CA LYS A 23 -9.90 5.37 1.62
C LYS A 23 -9.50 4.09 2.32
N ARG A 24 -8.51 3.38 1.79
CA ARG A 24 -8.05 2.14 2.39
C ARG A 24 -7.37 2.36 3.73
N ILE A 25 -6.68 3.49 3.89
CA ILE A 25 -6.11 3.86 5.19
C ILE A 25 -7.22 4.01 6.23
N SER A 26 -8.31 4.68 5.87
CA SER A 26 -9.43 4.88 6.79
C SER A 26 -10.13 3.57 7.13
N GLU A 27 -10.06 2.60 6.23
CA GLU A 27 -10.66 1.27 6.45
C GLU A 27 -9.71 0.32 7.19
N GLY A 28 -8.48 0.76 7.45
CA GLY A 28 -7.50 -0.07 8.11
C GLY A 28 -6.83 -1.10 7.22
N GLU A 29 -7.01 -0.99 5.92
CA GLU A 29 -6.46 -1.94 4.96
C GLU A 29 -5.11 -1.54 4.40
N PHE A 30 -4.73 -0.27 4.55
CA PHE A 30 -3.47 0.24 4.04
C PHE A 30 -2.64 0.80 5.19
N PRO A 31 -1.30 0.67 5.14
CA PRO A 31 -0.44 1.20 6.20
C PRO A 31 -0.63 2.71 6.36
N ARG A 32 -0.60 3.17 7.60
CA ARG A 32 -0.74 4.58 7.89
C ARG A 32 0.55 5.31 7.53
N PRO A 33 0.45 6.53 7.00
CA PRO A 33 1.63 7.31 6.69
C PRO A 33 2.37 7.75 7.94
N VAL A 34 3.68 7.91 7.79
CA VAL A 34 4.55 8.41 8.85
C VAL A 34 4.75 9.91 8.59
N LYS A 35 4.66 10.71 9.64
CA LYS A 35 4.91 12.15 9.51
C LYS A 35 6.40 12.39 9.36
N LEU A 36 6.76 13.07 8.29
CA LEU A 36 8.17 13.41 8.00
C LEU A 36 8.48 14.86 8.40
N GLY A 37 7.44 15.68 8.51
CA GLY A 37 7.56 17.08 8.87
C GLY A 37 6.18 17.69 9.04
N ALA A 38 6.10 18.99 9.16
CA ALA A 38 4.84 19.69 9.43
C ALA A 38 3.79 19.43 8.35
N LYS A 39 4.23 19.31 7.09
CA LYS A 39 3.31 19.13 5.96
C LYS A 39 3.71 17.95 5.08
N SER A 40 4.62 17.11 5.55
CA SER A 40 5.12 16.00 4.76
C SER A 40 4.80 14.67 5.41
N VAL A 41 4.36 13.72 4.60
CA VAL A 41 4.13 12.36 5.06
C VAL A 41 4.77 11.38 4.09
N GLY A 42 5.05 10.18 4.58
CA GLY A 42 5.58 9.13 3.75
C GLY A 42 5.16 7.78 4.29
N TRP A 43 5.47 6.74 3.57
CA TRP A 43 5.13 5.36 3.96
C TRP A 43 6.39 4.53 4.01
N VAL A 44 6.46 3.62 4.99
CA VAL A 44 7.58 2.70 5.07
C VAL A 44 7.49 1.73 3.88
N GLU A 45 8.56 1.63 3.11
CA GLU A 45 8.58 0.78 1.91
C GLU A 45 8.20 -0.66 2.22
N GLU A 46 8.71 -1.20 3.32
CA GLU A 46 8.41 -2.57 3.72
C GLU A 46 6.92 -2.79 3.96
N GLU A 47 6.25 -1.80 4.51
CA GLU A 47 4.81 -1.89 4.76
C GLU A 47 4.02 -1.85 3.46
N VAL A 48 4.45 -1.01 2.53
CA VAL A 48 3.81 -0.94 1.21
C VAL A 48 4.02 -2.24 0.45
N ALA A 49 5.23 -2.80 0.54
CA ALA A 49 5.53 -4.09 -0.08
C ALA A 49 4.66 -5.20 0.50
N ALA A 50 4.48 -5.21 1.82
CA ALA A 50 3.64 -6.20 2.49
C ALA A 50 2.18 -6.07 2.04
N TYR A 51 1.71 -4.85 1.87
CA TYR A 51 0.36 -4.61 1.36
C TYR A 51 0.20 -5.17 -0.05
N ASN A 52 1.17 -4.92 -0.92
CA ASN A 52 1.14 -5.46 -2.28
C ASN A 52 1.20 -6.98 -2.28
N ASP A 53 2.06 -7.56 -1.45
CA ASP A 53 2.19 -9.01 -1.34
C ASP A 53 0.89 -9.66 -0.88
N ALA A 54 0.22 -9.04 0.08
CA ALA A 54 -1.07 -9.55 0.56
C ALA A 54 -2.11 -9.55 -0.55
N ARG A 55 -2.11 -8.52 -1.38
CA ARG A 55 -3.04 -8.43 -2.51
C ARG A 55 -2.74 -9.49 -3.57
N ILE A 56 -1.46 -9.69 -3.86
CA ILE A 56 -1.03 -10.70 -4.83
C ILE A 56 -1.40 -12.10 -4.32
N THR A 57 -1.15 -12.36 -3.05
CA THR A 57 -1.50 -13.64 -2.42
C THR A 57 -3.00 -13.90 -2.48
N ALA A 58 -3.81 -12.88 -2.19
CA ALA A 58 -5.26 -12.99 -2.25
C ALA A 58 -5.73 -13.30 -3.66
N ARG A 59 -5.15 -12.64 -4.67
CA ARG A 59 -5.48 -12.90 -6.06
C ARG A 59 -5.12 -14.33 -6.46
N ASP A 60 -3.92 -14.76 -6.07
CA ASP A 60 -3.45 -16.10 -6.43
C ASP A 60 -4.27 -17.19 -5.76
N ALA A 61 -4.65 -16.97 -4.49
CA ALA A 61 -5.52 -17.90 -3.78
C ALA A 61 -6.90 -17.97 -4.42
N ALA A 62 -7.46 -16.83 -4.79
CA ALA A 62 -8.76 -16.77 -5.47
C ALA A 62 -8.69 -17.44 -6.83
N SER A 63 -7.63 -17.20 -7.57
CA SER A 63 -7.41 -17.81 -8.88
C SER A 63 -7.34 -19.31 -8.78
N ARG A 64 -6.60 -19.80 -7.79
CA ARG A 64 -6.45 -21.23 -7.54
C ARG A 64 -7.78 -21.87 -7.18
N ASN A 65 -8.54 -21.21 -6.33
CA ASN A 65 -9.84 -21.69 -5.89
C ASN A 65 -10.88 -21.55 -6.99
N GLY A 66 -10.65 -20.65 -7.92
CA GLY A 66 -11.56 -20.41 -9.03
C GLY A 66 -11.51 -21.44 -10.12
N GLY A 67 -10.82 -22.52 -9.92
CA GLY A 67 -10.82 -23.63 -10.86
C GLY A 67 -9.90 -23.47 -12.05
N SER A 68 -8.89 -22.70 -11.87
CA SER A 68 -7.88 -22.58 -12.92
C SER A 68 -7.06 -23.86 -13.07
#